data_b64d847caa829b17c58ee2b0fbbb2ec9
#
_entry.id   b64d847caa829b17c58ee2b0fbbb2ec9
#
_cell.length_a   1.000
_cell.length_b   1.000
_cell.length_c   1.000
_cell.angle_alpha   90.00
_cell.angle_beta   90.00
_cell.angle_gamma   90.00
#
_symmetry.space_group_name_H-M   'P 1'
#
loop_
_entity.id
_entity.type
_entity.pdbx_description
1 polymer ?
#
loop_
_entity_poly.entity_id
_entity_poly.type
_entity_poly.pdbx_seq_one_letter_code
_entity_poly.pdbx_strand_id
1 'polypeptide(L)'
;QRNFEIAKKENSVIFFEDDYINQYNGFDPSNPESIIGLTLMQEEYLDQSIIAASYIQDGFVKRLKRKNRNVKQAGFIVLKYTYMPSVLIELGFLTNKTEGQYLNSLKGQAEMADAIALAVINYKNDFFQNLSTNIESNDFVKNKITFRVQIAASKKLLELKPYNFNGLNSIHAVKDGELYKYLYGSHQSLEEAKNSLEIARKKGYMSS
;
A
#
# COMPACT_ATOMS: atom_id res chain seq x y z
N GLN A 1 -25.42 -2.16 2.39
CA GLN A 1 -25.91 -1.75 3.73
C GLN A 1 -25.04 -2.29 4.86
N ARG A 2 -24.79 -3.63 4.96
CA ARG A 2 -24.06 -4.23 6.08
C ARG A 2 -22.61 -3.71 6.24
N ASN A 3 -21.87 -3.55 5.15
CA ASN A 3 -20.48 -3.05 5.21
C ASN A 3 -20.43 -1.58 5.62
N PHE A 4 -21.43 -0.80 5.24
CA PHE A 4 -21.57 0.57 5.68
C PHE A 4 -21.78 0.67 7.21
N GLU A 5 -22.66 -0.14 7.78
CA GLU A 5 -22.88 -0.17 9.23
C GLU A 5 -21.64 -0.60 10.02
N ILE A 6 -20.86 -1.53 9.47
CA ILE A 6 -19.57 -1.93 10.06
C ILE A 6 -18.59 -0.75 10.01
N ALA A 7 -18.41 -0.11 8.84
CA ALA A 7 -17.52 1.03 8.70
C ALA A 7 -17.92 2.19 9.63
N LYS A 8 -19.22 2.50 9.71
CA LYS A 8 -19.75 3.52 10.61
C LYS A 8 -19.40 3.25 12.06
N LYS A 9 -19.58 2.00 12.52
CA LYS A 9 -19.28 1.60 13.89
C LYS A 9 -17.78 1.70 14.18
N GLU A 10 -16.93 1.14 13.33
CA GLU A 10 -15.48 1.14 13.52
C GLU A 10 -14.90 2.57 13.42
N ASN A 11 -15.40 3.38 12.49
CA ASN A 11 -14.96 4.77 12.35
C ASN A 11 -15.47 5.68 13.49
N SER A 12 -16.52 5.28 14.22
CA SER A 12 -17.07 6.11 15.30
C SER A 12 -16.12 6.29 16.49
N VAL A 13 -15.06 5.50 16.58
CA VAL A 13 -14.04 5.64 17.65
C VAL A 13 -13.34 7.00 17.61
N ILE A 14 -13.29 7.67 16.46
CA ILE A 14 -12.72 9.03 16.36
C ILE A 14 -13.42 10.06 17.23
N PHE A 15 -14.70 9.84 17.57
CA PHE A 15 -15.44 10.74 18.46
C PHE A 15 -14.94 10.74 19.90
N PHE A 16 -14.09 9.77 20.28
CA PHE A 16 -13.44 9.71 21.58
C PHE A 16 -12.09 10.44 21.61
N GLU A 17 -11.63 10.95 20.45
CA GLU A 17 -10.38 11.69 20.34
C GLU A 17 -10.62 13.19 20.51
N ASP A 18 -9.73 13.85 21.23
CA ASP A 18 -9.74 15.31 21.36
C ASP A 18 -9.46 15.93 19.96
N ASP A 19 -10.21 16.97 19.59
CA ASP A 19 -10.03 17.71 18.34
C ASP A 19 -10.18 16.88 17.05
N TYR A 20 -11.00 15.83 17.08
CA TYR A 20 -11.22 14.93 15.93
C TYR A 20 -11.66 15.68 14.66
N ILE A 21 -12.38 16.80 14.77
CA ILE A 21 -12.87 17.56 13.62
C ILE A 21 -11.70 18.07 12.77
N ASN A 22 -10.68 18.65 13.40
CA ASN A 22 -9.51 19.17 12.69
C ASN A 22 -8.59 18.02 12.25
N GLN A 23 -8.40 17.02 13.10
CA GLN A 23 -7.52 15.88 12.84
C GLN A 23 -8.02 15.04 11.65
N TYR A 24 -9.32 14.87 11.48
CA TYR A 24 -9.91 14.10 10.39
C TYR A 24 -10.59 14.98 9.30
N ASN A 25 -10.28 16.28 9.25
CA ASN A 25 -10.79 17.21 8.23
C ASN A 25 -12.32 17.18 8.09
N GLY A 26 -13.05 17.17 9.20
CA GLY A 26 -14.51 17.15 9.21
C GLY A 26 -15.13 15.84 8.74
N PHE A 27 -14.39 14.73 8.73
CA PHE A 27 -14.94 13.42 8.39
C PHE A 27 -16.06 13.04 9.37
N ASP A 28 -17.23 12.71 8.82
CA ASP A 28 -18.38 12.25 9.61
C ASP A 28 -18.67 10.76 9.31
N PRO A 29 -18.42 9.85 10.27
CA PRO A 29 -18.73 8.42 10.10
C PRO A 29 -20.21 8.13 9.87
N SER A 30 -21.10 9.06 10.21
CA SER A 30 -22.55 8.93 10.00
C SER A 30 -22.97 9.28 8.59
N ASN A 31 -22.13 10.00 7.84
CA ASN A 31 -22.41 10.43 6.48
C ASN A 31 -21.97 9.38 5.46
N PRO A 32 -22.88 8.79 4.66
CA PRO A 32 -22.53 7.84 3.61
C PRO A 32 -21.52 8.38 2.60
N GLU A 33 -21.56 9.65 2.25
CA GLU A 33 -20.63 10.28 1.30
C GLU A 33 -19.19 10.27 1.82
N SER A 34 -19.01 10.50 3.12
CA SER A 34 -17.68 10.41 3.77
C SER A 34 -17.10 8.99 3.68
N ILE A 35 -17.92 7.97 3.90
CA ILE A 35 -17.51 6.55 3.80
C ILE A 35 -17.18 6.18 2.34
N ILE A 36 -17.99 6.63 1.37
CA ILE A 36 -17.74 6.41 -0.05
C ILE A 36 -16.41 7.07 -0.46
N GLY A 37 -16.18 8.31 -0.03
CA GLY A 37 -14.92 9.01 -0.28
C GLY A 37 -13.69 8.25 0.21
N LEU A 38 -13.75 7.69 1.43
CA LEU A 38 -12.69 6.83 1.97
C LEU A 38 -12.46 5.57 1.12
N THR A 39 -13.54 4.92 0.68
CA THR A 39 -13.45 3.70 -0.14
C THR A 39 -12.73 3.99 -1.46
N LEU A 40 -13.05 5.11 -2.12
CA LEU A 40 -12.39 5.53 -3.36
C LEU A 40 -10.90 5.83 -3.16
N MET A 41 -10.52 6.45 -2.04
CA MET A 41 -9.11 6.72 -1.74
C MET A 41 -8.29 5.45 -1.51
N GLN A 42 -8.91 4.35 -1.09
CA GLN A 42 -8.27 3.07 -0.81
C GLN A 42 -8.22 2.15 -2.05
N GLU A 43 -8.87 2.53 -3.16
CA GLU A 43 -9.05 1.66 -4.33
C GLU A 43 -7.73 1.24 -4.98
N GLU A 44 -6.72 2.10 -4.99
CA GLU A 44 -5.41 1.83 -5.61
C GLU A 44 -4.72 0.56 -5.05
N TYR A 45 -4.87 0.31 -3.74
CA TYR A 45 -4.24 -0.83 -3.07
C TYR A 45 -5.24 -1.91 -2.66
N LEU A 46 -6.49 -1.81 -3.13
CA LEU A 46 -7.58 -2.65 -2.66
C LEU A 46 -7.38 -4.13 -2.99
N ASP A 47 -7.00 -4.44 -4.22
CA ASP A 47 -6.79 -5.82 -4.66
C ASP A 47 -5.70 -6.50 -3.83
N GLN A 48 -4.60 -5.83 -3.58
CA GLN A 48 -3.50 -6.34 -2.77
C GLN A 48 -3.90 -6.46 -1.29
N SER A 49 -4.72 -5.55 -0.80
CA SER A 49 -5.29 -5.62 0.56
C SER A 49 -6.21 -6.82 0.73
N ILE A 50 -7.05 -7.13 -0.26
CA ILE A 50 -7.92 -8.31 -0.28
C ILE A 50 -7.09 -9.59 -0.28
N ILE A 51 -6.02 -9.66 -1.06
CA ILE A 51 -5.12 -10.81 -1.08
C ILE A 51 -4.48 -10.99 0.29
N ALA A 52 -3.91 -9.95 0.89
CA ALA A 52 -3.32 -9.99 2.23
C ALA A 52 -4.34 -10.44 3.29
N ALA A 53 -5.55 -9.88 3.27
CA ALA A 53 -6.64 -10.27 4.17
C ALA A 53 -7.05 -11.74 3.99
N SER A 54 -7.03 -12.25 2.75
CA SER A 54 -7.36 -13.63 2.44
C SER A 54 -6.34 -14.61 3.04
N TYR A 55 -5.05 -14.29 2.99
CA TYR A 55 -3.99 -15.09 3.65
C TYR A 55 -4.23 -15.17 5.16
N ILE A 56 -4.57 -14.05 5.80
CA ILE A 56 -4.84 -14.00 7.24
C ILE A 56 -6.10 -14.80 7.58
N GLN A 57 -7.19 -14.62 6.83
CA GLN A 57 -8.43 -15.35 7.02
C GLN A 57 -8.22 -16.87 6.86
N ASP A 58 -7.46 -17.29 5.87
CA ASP A 58 -7.10 -18.69 5.66
C ASP A 58 -6.28 -19.27 6.82
N GLY A 59 -5.33 -18.50 7.34
CA GLY A 59 -4.57 -18.86 8.54
C GLY A 59 -5.48 -19.13 9.74
N PHE A 60 -6.43 -18.26 10.00
CA PHE A 60 -7.41 -18.43 11.07
C PHE A 60 -8.31 -19.65 10.88
N VAL A 61 -8.79 -19.88 9.66
CA VAL A 61 -9.71 -21.01 9.37
C VAL A 61 -8.97 -22.33 9.30
N LYS A 62 -7.89 -22.41 8.52
CA LYS A 62 -7.23 -23.69 8.22
C LYS A 62 -6.34 -24.17 9.38
N ARG A 63 -5.59 -23.26 10.03
CA ARG A 63 -4.69 -23.61 11.13
C ARG A 63 -5.37 -23.62 12.49
N LEU A 64 -6.11 -22.53 12.80
CA LEU A 64 -6.70 -22.36 14.14
C LEU A 64 -8.15 -22.84 14.23
N LYS A 65 -8.70 -23.37 13.13
CA LYS A 65 -10.09 -23.86 13.06
C LYS A 65 -11.12 -22.83 13.54
N ARG A 66 -10.82 -21.54 13.30
CA ARG A 66 -11.74 -20.46 13.63
C ARG A 66 -12.89 -20.41 12.61
N LYS A 67 -14.03 -19.85 13.03
CA LYS A 67 -15.17 -19.65 12.14
C LYS A 67 -14.80 -18.71 10.99
N ASN A 68 -15.07 -19.15 9.75
CA ASN A 68 -14.90 -18.28 8.58
C ASN A 68 -15.95 -17.16 8.60
N ARG A 69 -15.49 -15.91 8.64
CA ARG A 69 -16.32 -14.70 8.57
C ARG A 69 -16.14 -13.94 7.26
N ASN A 70 -15.33 -14.50 6.36
CA ASN A 70 -14.92 -13.93 5.06
C ASN A 70 -14.15 -12.60 5.19
N VAL A 71 -13.46 -12.23 4.13
CA VAL A 71 -12.89 -10.90 3.93
C VAL A 71 -14.01 -9.93 3.55
N LYS A 72 -13.97 -8.73 4.06
CA LYS A 72 -14.96 -7.67 3.80
C LYS A 72 -14.25 -6.38 3.46
N GLN A 73 -14.90 -5.59 2.61
CA GLN A 73 -14.44 -4.28 2.20
C GLN A 73 -15.30 -3.22 2.87
N ALA A 74 -14.66 -2.18 3.42
CA ALA A 74 -15.35 -1.01 3.95
C ALA A 74 -14.38 0.18 4.00
N GLY A 75 -14.90 1.40 3.96
CA GLY A 75 -14.11 2.62 4.12
C GLY A 75 -13.71 2.82 5.58
N PHE A 76 -12.57 2.29 5.99
CA PHE A 76 -12.02 2.47 7.33
C PHE A 76 -11.08 3.68 7.38
N ILE A 77 -11.37 4.65 8.28
CA ILE A 77 -10.57 5.87 8.39
C ILE A 77 -9.13 5.58 8.84
N VAL A 78 -8.93 4.58 9.66
CA VAL A 78 -7.62 4.14 10.15
C VAL A 78 -6.69 3.68 9.00
N LEU A 79 -7.25 3.29 7.84
CA LEU A 79 -6.51 2.85 6.66
C LEU A 79 -6.40 3.96 5.59
N LYS A 80 -6.89 5.19 5.86
CA LYS A 80 -7.03 6.27 4.87
C LYS A 80 -5.72 6.69 4.21
N TYR A 81 -4.64 6.77 4.97
CA TYR A 81 -3.37 7.35 4.50
C TYR A 81 -2.23 6.34 4.42
N THR A 82 -2.56 5.07 4.23
CA THR A 82 -1.52 4.02 4.30
C THR A 82 -0.65 3.91 3.05
N TYR A 83 -1.09 4.38 1.88
CA TYR A 83 -0.35 4.31 0.60
C TYR A 83 0.30 2.95 0.32
N MET A 84 -0.29 1.90 0.82
CA MET A 84 0.15 0.50 0.71
C MET A 84 -1.01 -0.45 0.95
N PRO A 85 -0.89 -1.75 0.60
CA PRO A 85 -1.85 -2.76 1.02
C PRO A 85 -2.04 -2.76 2.53
N SER A 86 -3.28 -2.63 2.99
CA SER A 86 -3.59 -2.47 4.41
C SER A 86 -4.89 -3.18 4.79
N VAL A 87 -4.91 -3.74 6.00
CA VAL A 87 -6.02 -4.55 6.49
C VAL A 87 -6.33 -4.23 7.95
N LEU A 88 -7.60 -4.22 8.29
CA LEU A 88 -8.09 -4.23 9.67
C LEU A 88 -8.38 -5.67 10.07
N ILE A 89 -7.76 -6.17 11.13
CA ILE A 89 -7.89 -7.55 11.58
C ILE A 89 -8.76 -7.61 12.82
N GLU A 90 -9.93 -8.24 12.72
CA GLU A 90 -10.81 -8.51 13.84
C GLU A 90 -10.58 -9.95 14.34
N LEU A 91 -10.00 -10.09 15.52
CA LEU A 91 -9.60 -11.40 16.08
C LEU A 91 -10.80 -12.25 16.53
N GLY A 92 -11.93 -11.64 16.89
CA GLY A 92 -13.15 -12.30 17.33
C GLY A 92 -13.94 -11.45 18.33
N PHE A 93 -14.95 -12.07 18.95
CA PHE A 93 -15.84 -11.38 19.89
C PHE A 93 -15.46 -11.68 21.34
N LEU A 94 -14.99 -10.68 22.08
CA LEU A 94 -14.68 -10.80 23.51
C LEU A 94 -15.92 -11.13 24.36
N THR A 95 -17.10 -10.68 23.91
CA THR A 95 -18.38 -10.95 24.56
C THR A 95 -18.87 -12.41 24.38
N ASN A 96 -18.33 -13.14 23.42
CA ASN A 96 -18.58 -14.57 23.29
C ASN A 96 -17.71 -15.33 24.29
N LYS A 97 -18.32 -16.11 25.18
CA LYS A 97 -17.63 -16.80 26.29
C LYS A 97 -16.42 -17.63 25.81
N THR A 98 -16.60 -18.43 24.77
CA THR A 98 -15.56 -19.33 24.25
C THR A 98 -14.46 -18.55 23.50
N GLU A 99 -14.84 -17.62 22.63
CA GLU A 99 -13.87 -16.78 21.92
C GLU A 99 -13.13 -15.87 22.86
N GLY A 100 -13.83 -15.21 23.80
CA GLY A 100 -13.22 -14.32 24.79
C GLY A 100 -12.23 -15.04 25.70
N GLN A 101 -12.54 -16.25 26.17
CA GLN A 101 -11.59 -17.07 26.93
C GLN A 101 -10.34 -17.42 26.13
N TYR A 102 -10.49 -17.81 24.86
CA TYR A 102 -9.38 -18.11 23.97
C TYR A 102 -8.50 -16.87 23.73
N LEU A 103 -9.11 -15.75 23.36
CA LEU A 103 -8.39 -14.49 23.07
C LEU A 103 -7.69 -13.90 24.32
N ASN A 104 -8.21 -14.19 25.52
CA ASN A 104 -7.60 -13.74 26.78
C ASN A 104 -6.55 -14.73 27.30
N SER A 105 -6.33 -15.87 26.66
CA SER A 105 -5.31 -16.83 27.06
C SER A 105 -3.97 -16.53 26.37
N LEU A 106 -2.84 -16.74 27.07
CA LEU A 106 -1.50 -16.62 26.47
C LEU A 106 -1.34 -17.52 25.25
N LYS A 107 -1.90 -18.73 25.30
CA LYS A 107 -1.89 -19.66 24.17
C LYS A 107 -2.64 -19.09 22.97
N GLY A 108 -3.87 -18.60 23.16
CA GLY A 108 -4.69 -18.04 22.08
C GLY A 108 -4.03 -16.81 21.45
N GLN A 109 -3.44 -15.94 22.28
CA GLN A 109 -2.71 -14.77 21.79
C GLN A 109 -1.49 -15.17 20.93
N ALA A 110 -0.69 -16.12 21.38
CA ALA A 110 0.46 -16.62 20.63
C ALA A 110 0.02 -17.28 19.29
N GLU A 111 -0.98 -18.16 19.33
CA GLU A 111 -1.50 -18.83 18.14
C GLU A 111 -2.05 -17.84 17.10
N MET A 112 -2.77 -16.80 17.55
CA MET A 112 -3.30 -15.76 16.65
C MET A 112 -2.16 -14.92 16.05
N ALA A 113 -1.18 -14.52 16.86
CA ALA A 113 -0.02 -13.77 16.41
C ALA A 113 0.81 -14.56 15.38
N ASP A 114 1.09 -15.82 15.63
CA ASP A 114 1.81 -16.72 14.72
C ASP A 114 1.05 -16.89 13.39
N ALA A 115 -0.28 -17.04 13.45
CA ALA A 115 -1.09 -17.18 12.24
C ALA A 115 -1.04 -15.91 11.38
N ILE A 116 -1.09 -14.73 11.98
CA ILE A 116 -0.95 -13.44 11.29
C ILE A 116 0.45 -13.30 10.69
N ALA A 117 1.49 -13.54 11.47
CA ALA A 117 2.87 -13.42 11.03
C ALA A 117 3.16 -14.31 9.81
N LEU A 118 2.75 -15.58 9.86
CA LEU A 118 2.89 -16.52 8.74
C LEU A 118 2.09 -16.09 7.51
N ALA A 119 0.88 -15.58 7.70
CA ALA A 119 0.06 -15.08 6.60
C ALA A 119 0.72 -13.90 5.89
N VAL A 120 1.30 -12.97 6.64
CA VAL A 120 2.04 -11.82 6.08
C VAL A 120 3.30 -12.28 5.34
N ILE A 121 4.04 -13.26 5.90
CA ILE A 121 5.23 -13.83 5.23
C ILE A 121 4.84 -14.50 3.91
N ASN A 122 3.76 -15.30 3.90
CA ASN A 122 3.28 -15.97 2.69
C ASN A 122 2.81 -14.96 1.64
N TYR A 123 2.01 -13.96 2.04
CA TYR A 123 1.62 -12.87 1.15
C TYR A 123 2.83 -12.16 0.54
N LYS A 124 3.83 -11.81 1.36
CA LYS A 124 5.06 -11.21 0.89
C LYS A 124 5.77 -12.08 -0.15
N ASN A 125 5.94 -13.36 0.14
CA ASN A 125 6.64 -14.28 -0.76
C ASN A 125 5.92 -14.41 -2.10
N ASP A 126 4.60 -14.58 -2.11
CA ASP A 126 3.81 -14.68 -3.33
C ASP A 126 3.81 -13.36 -4.12
N PHE A 127 3.74 -12.22 -3.43
CA PHE A 127 3.84 -10.91 -4.06
C PHE A 127 5.15 -10.75 -4.84
N PHE A 128 6.29 -11.11 -4.22
CA PHE A 128 7.59 -11.02 -4.88
C PHE A 128 7.81 -12.10 -5.94
N GLN A 129 7.27 -13.31 -5.76
CA GLN A 129 7.32 -14.36 -6.79
C GLN A 129 6.50 -13.97 -8.02
N ASN A 130 5.30 -13.44 -7.84
CA ASN A 130 4.46 -12.96 -8.95
C ASN A 130 5.08 -11.78 -9.69
N LEU A 131 5.80 -10.90 -9.00
CA LEU A 131 6.62 -9.87 -9.65
C LEU A 131 7.71 -10.49 -10.52
N SER A 132 8.39 -11.52 -10.03
CA SER A 132 9.46 -12.21 -10.77
C SER A 132 8.91 -12.97 -11.99
N THR A 133 7.79 -13.68 -11.85
CA THR A 133 7.17 -14.46 -12.96
C THR A 133 6.53 -13.55 -14.02
N ASN A 134 5.96 -12.42 -13.64
CA ASN A 134 5.46 -11.42 -14.60
C ASN A 134 6.61 -10.73 -15.37
N ILE A 135 7.82 -10.72 -14.80
CA ILE A 135 9.02 -10.25 -15.47
C ILE A 135 9.54 -11.31 -16.45
N GLU A 136 9.38 -12.60 -16.14
CA GLU A 136 9.84 -13.71 -17.00
C GLU A 136 8.87 -14.04 -18.16
N SER A 137 7.57 -13.76 -18.04
CA SER A 137 6.56 -14.03 -19.07
C SER A 137 6.47 -12.96 -20.17
N ASN A 138 7.07 -11.82 -20.00
CA ASN A 138 7.37 -10.90 -21.08
C ASN A 138 8.80 -11.15 -21.52
N ASP A 139 9.01 -11.52 -22.77
CA ASP A 139 10.29 -11.68 -23.48
C ASP A 139 11.17 -10.43 -23.39
N PHE A 140 11.56 -10.03 -22.21
CA PHE A 140 12.53 -8.98 -21.97
C PHE A 140 13.63 -9.48 -21.06
N VAL A 141 14.78 -9.81 -21.71
CA VAL A 141 16.14 -9.62 -21.18
C VAL A 141 16.22 -9.50 -19.65
N LYS A 142 17.04 -10.31 -19.02
CA LYS A 142 17.57 -10.15 -17.64
C LYS A 142 17.64 -8.69 -17.21
N ASN A 143 16.50 -8.07 -16.88
CA ASN A 143 16.48 -6.70 -16.42
C ASN A 143 16.80 -6.68 -14.93
N LYS A 144 18.09 -6.54 -14.65
CA LYS A 144 18.57 -6.03 -13.36
C LYS A 144 17.72 -4.83 -12.97
N ILE A 145 17.18 -4.81 -11.75
CA ILE A 145 16.54 -3.61 -11.19
C ILE A 145 17.47 -2.42 -11.42
N THR A 146 16.92 -1.37 -12.02
CA THR A 146 17.69 -0.19 -12.36
C THR A 146 17.10 1.02 -11.67
N PHE A 147 17.91 1.72 -10.90
CA PHE A 147 17.54 2.95 -10.23
C PHE A 147 17.84 4.15 -11.13
N ARG A 148 16.91 5.08 -11.22
CA ARG A 148 17.06 6.33 -12.00
C ARG A 148 16.52 7.51 -11.21
N VAL A 149 17.04 8.70 -11.48
CA VAL A 149 16.60 9.94 -10.83
C VAL A 149 15.60 10.64 -11.73
N GLN A 150 14.36 10.85 -11.28
CA GLN A 150 13.41 11.66 -12.02
C GLN A 150 13.77 13.14 -11.86
N ILE A 151 14.07 13.82 -12.98
CA ILE A 151 14.54 15.22 -12.99
C ILE A 151 13.49 16.19 -13.51
N ALA A 152 12.54 15.74 -14.32
CA ALA A 152 11.49 16.60 -14.86
C ALA A 152 10.27 15.78 -15.33
N ALA A 153 9.15 16.47 -15.53
CA ALA A 153 7.99 15.95 -16.24
C ALA A 153 7.40 17.03 -17.17
N SER A 154 6.86 16.63 -18.33
CA SER A 154 6.26 17.56 -19.30
C SER A 154 5.13 16.88 -20.08
N LYS A 155 4.12 17.66 -20.51
CA LYS A 155 3.07 17.18 -21.43
C LYS A 155 3.58 16.97 -22.85
N LYS A 156 4.65 17.65 -23.25
CA LYS A 156 5.27 17.50 -24.56
C LYS A 156 6.56 16.70 -24.44
N LEU A 157 6.80 15.79 -25.39
CA LEU A 157 8.06 15.07 -25.48
C LEU A 157 9.17 16.07 -25.87
N LEU A 158 10.18 16.21 -25.01
CA LEU A 158 11.37 16.99 -25.26
C LEU A 158 12.45 16.11 -25.91
N GLU A 159 13.26 16.70 -26.76
CA GLU A 159 14.41 16.01 -27.34
C GLU A 159 15.43 15.68 -26.23
N LEU A 160 15.89 14.43 -26.18
CA LEU A 160 16.77 13.92 -25.09
C LEU A 160 18.23 14.37 -25.30
N LYS A 161 18.43 15.69 -25.44
CA LYS A 161 19.75 16.28 -25.62
C LYS A 161 20.17 17.12 -24.41
N PRO A 162 21.48 17.19 -24.11
CA PRO A 162 21.98 17.88 -22.92
C PRO A 162 21.52 19.32 -22.76
N TYR A 163 21.30 20.04 -23.87
CA TYR A 163 20.86 21.43 -23.81
C TYR A 163 19.45 21.61 -23.24
N ASN A 164 18.59 20.57 -23.34
CA ASN A 164 17.25 20.59 -22.72
C ASN A 164 17.28 20.18 -21.23
N PHE A 165 18.43 19.68 -20.74
CA PHE A 165 18.56 19.10 -19.40
C PHE A 165 19.78 19.62 -18.65
N ASN A 166 20.06 20.92 -18.75
CA ASN A 166 21.15 21.62 -18.03
C ASN A 166 22.52 20.94 -18.17
N GLY A 167 22.78 20.33 -19.33
CA GLY A 167 24.02 19.64 -19.63
C GLY A 167 24.09 18.20 -19.06
N LEU A 168 23.01 17.65 -18.55
CA LEU A 168 22.95 16.23 -18.16
C LEU A 168 22.84 15.33 -19.40
N ASN A 169 23.64 14.28 -19.42
CA ASN A 169 23.60 13.19 -20.41
C ASN A 169 22.82 11.99 -19.84
N SER A 170 22.60 10.96 -20.65
CA SER A 170 21.94 9.71 -20.22
C SER A 170 20.53 9.93 -19.64
N ILE A 171 19.74 10.73 -20.35
CA ILE A 171 18.34 10.98 -20.05
C ILE A 171 17.48 9.94 -20.76
N HIS A 172 16.48 9.41 -20.04
CA HIS A 172 15.46 8.51 -20.56
C HIS A 172 14.09 9.15 -20.39
N ALA A 173 13.23 9.09 -21.40
CA ALA A 173 11.84 9.52 -21.28
C ALA A 173 10.93 8.31 -21.14
N VAL A 174 10.01 8.37 -20.18
CA VAL A 174 8.96 7.37 -19.98
C VAL A 174 7.61 8.08 -20.01
N LYS A 175 6.69 7.59 -20.84
CA LYS A 175 5.32 8.10 -20.89
C LYS A 175 4.52 7.52 -19.71
N ASP A 176 3.93 8.39 -18.92
CA ASP A 176 3.08 8.04 -17.79
C ASP A 176 1.79 8.88 -17.82
N GLY A 177 0.71 8.25 -18.28
CA GLY A 177 -0.54 8.93 -18.57
C GLY A 177 -0.37 10.02 -19.64
N GLU A 178 -0.71 11.26 -19.29
CA GLU A 178 -0.56 12.44 -20.18
C GLU A 178 0.82 13.11 -20.11
N LEU A 179 1.70 12.63 -19.24
CA LEU A 179 3.02 13.22 -19.02
C LEU A 179 4.15 12.33 -19.52
N TYR A 180 5.24 12.98 -19.91
CA TYR A 180 6.54 12.36 -20.12
C TYR A 180 7.41 12.68 -18.92
N LYS A 181 7.84 11.63 -18.20
CA LYS A 181 8.80 11.71 -17.10
C LYS A 181 10.21 11.55 -17.65
N TYR A 182 11.13 12.44 -17.25
CA TYR A 182 12.53 12.41 -17.66
C TYR A 182 13.37 11.89 -16.52
N LEU A 183 14.08 10.80 -16.78
CA LEU A 183 14.84 10.02 -15.80
C LEU A 183 16.33 10.11 -16.15
N TYR A 184 17.13 10.51 -15.19
CA TYR A 184 18.59 10.65 -15.33
C TYR A 184 19.31 9.44 -14.77
N GLY A 185 20.32 8.96 -15.51
CA GLY A 185 21.16 7.84 -15.12
C GLY A 185 20.51 6.46 -15.26
N SER A 186 21.26 5.44 -14.94
CA SER A 186 20.83 4.04 -14.92
C SER A 186 21.77 3.27 -13.99
N HIS A 187 21.34 2.99 -12.77
CA HIS A 187 22.19 2.52 -11.68
C HIS A 187 21.73 1.15 -11.17
N GLN A 188 22.67 0.35 -10.69
CA GLN A 188 22.38 -0.98 -10.17
C GLN A 188 22.13 -0.97 -8.64
N SER A 189 22.45 0.15 -7.97
CA SER A 189 22.24 0.34 -6.54
C SER A 189 21.58 1.68 -6.23
N LEU A 190 20.90 1.74 -5.08
CA LEU A 190 20.30 2.98 -4.58
C LEU A 190 21.37 4.01 -4.22
N GLU A 191 22.55 3.57 -3.79
CA GLU A 191 23.65 4.47 -3.42
C GLU A 191 24.20 5.20 -4.64
N GLU A 192 24.42 4.51 -5.75
CA GLU A 192 24.80 5.14 -7.02
C GLU A 192 23.74 6.15 -7.52
N ALA A 193 22.44 5.78 -7.38
CA ALA A 193 21.35 6.69 -7.73
C ALA A 193 21.32 7.94 -6.85
N LYS A 194 21.63 7.85 -5.55
CA LYS A 194 21.76 9.01 -4.66
C LYS A 194 22.89 9.94 -5.09
N ASN A 195 24.03 9.41 -5.53
CA ASN A 195 25.11 10.23 -6.07
C ASN A 195 24.67 11.00 -7.33
N SER A 196 23.91 10.35 -8.20
CA SER A 196 23.33 11.00 -9.38
C SER A 196 22.26 12.03 -9.04
N LEU A 197 21.49 11.84 -7.96
CA LEU A 197 20.56 12.83 -7.44
C LEU A 197 21.30 14.10 -7.00
N GLU A 198 22.44 13.99 -6.32
CA GLU A 198 23.25 15.15 -5.93
C GLU A 198 23.81 15.89 -7.16
N ILE A 199 24.24 15.16 -8.19
CA ILE A 199 24.68 15.77 -9.45
C ILE A 199 23.52 16.53 -10.11
N ALA A 200 22.31 15.94 -10.16
CA ALA A 200 21.14 16.60 -10.72
C ALA A 200 20.78 17.87 -9.93
N ARG A 201 20.84 17.83 -8.60
CA ARG A 201 20.61 19.00 -7.73
C ARG A 201 21.60 20.14 -7.99
N LYS A 202 22.88 19.82 -8.15
CA LYS A 202 23.92 20.80 -8.52
C LYS A 202 23.69 21.43 -9.90
N LYS A 203 22.96 20.74 -10.79
CA LYS A 203 22.55 21.20 -12.12
C LYS A 203 21.21 21.95 -12.11
N GLY A 204 20.62 22.20 -10.94
CA GLY A 204 19.40 23.01 -10.78
C GLY A 204 18.09 22.23 -10.63
N TYR A 205 18.12 20.91 -10.52
CA TYR A 205 16.94 20.08 -10.30
C TYR A 205 16.68 19.88 -8.80
N MET A 206 16.26 20.93 -8.10
CA MET A 206 16.14 20.97 -6.64
C MET A 206 15.01 20.07 -6.08
N SER A 207 13.99 19.73 -6.89
CA SER A 207 12.84 18.91 -6.51
C SER A 207 12.89 17.49 -7.07
N SER A 208 14.06 17.04 -7.49
CA SER A 208 14.30 15.68 -7.95
C SER A 208 14.52 14.70 -6.80
#